data_2e16907fa0b9b328f91d2c424c6c0173
#
_entry.id   2e16907fa0b9b328f91d2c424c6c0173
#
_cell.length_a   1.000
_cell.length_b   1.000
_cell.length_c   1.000
_cell.angle_alpha   90.00
_cell.angle_beta   90.00
_cell.angle_gamma   90.00
#
_symmetry.space_group_name_H-M   'P 1'
#
loop_
_entity.id
_entity.type
_entity.pdbx_description
1 polymer ?
#
loop_
_entity_poly.entity_id
_entity_poly.type
_entity_poly.pdbx_seq_one_letter_code
_entity_poly.pdbx_strand_id
1 'polypeptide(L)'
;MSNYNIPDDEFKRIFDDKQLFLPMRWDGNDFLQTVERLFDYYKSKFENKLNCRELFNDIERICNGLEMTLQEYLKGFPAKAYAEFEKVMEKLRNNSLKVYQKTSYGEYIINFNDVLSLFRVVNVEDNRKYDRKRVFHTPYNLRSKVSSSRYSIAGYPSLYLGTTLKLCCAETANGKKLSLASMFKICRNFSQTGVHIEVIELGIKPQDFFIEVFSRRNFEDDISGEKWEFKRLLMQNDVKNAYCFWYPLIACCSYIRVNKKDPFAPEYIIPQLLMQWVRNEMCDNKGKFQKLMGIRYFSCASMKASKMGFNYVFPTSGEKMNADSQYCDVLSKTFVLTKPVYIRDFDSIEECEQELKRSTDLQKI
;
A
#
# COMPACT_ATOMS: atom_id res chain seq x y z
N MET A 1 16.67 15.57 -12.19
CA MET A 1 17.02 14.35 -11.45
C MET A 1 18.43 14.52 -10.94
N SER A 2 18.62 14.61 -9.65
CA SER A 2 19.94 14.64 -9.03
C SER A 2 20.64 13.30 -9.33
N ASN A 3 21.82 13.35 -9.98
CA ASN A 3 22.59 12.18 -10.39
C ASN A 3 23.32 11.57 -9.19
N TYR A 4 22.59 11.18 -8.14
CA TYR A 4 23.17 10.38 -7.07
C TYR A 4 23.34 8.96 -7.58
N ASN A 5 24.51 8.40 -7.39
CA ASN A 5 24.77 6.99 -7.64
C ASN A 5 25.34 6.37 -6.35
N ILE A 6 24.49 5.69 -5.60
CA ILE A 6 24.92 4.98 -4.40
C ILE A 6 25.49 3.64 -4.84
N PRO A 7 26.79 3.35 -4.59
CA PRO A 7 27.39 2.06 -4.87
C PRO A 7 26.63 0.91 -4.19
N ASP A 8 26.64 -0.28 -4.80
CA ASP A 8 25.90 -1.44 -4.32
C ASP A 8 26.35 -1.90 -2.92
N ASP A 9 27.65 -1.87 -2.66
CA ASP A 9 28.23 -2.20 -1.36
C ASP A 9 27.81 -1.20 -0.28
N GLU A 10 27.69 0.07 -0.63
CA GLU A 10 27.22 1.11 0.26
C GLU A 10 25.74 1.01 0.53
N PHE A 11 24.93 0.80 -0.48
CA PHE A 11 23.50 0.55 -0.34
C PHE A 11 23.25 -0.68 0.54
N LYS A 12 24.01 -1.76 0.32
CA LYS A 12 23.97 -2.95 1.16
C LYS A 12 24.34 -2.63 2.61
N ARG A 13 25.42 -1.89 2.84
CA ARG A 13 25.84 -1.50 4.19
C ARG A 13 24.76 -0.72 4.96
N ILE A 14 23.98 0.10 4.26
CA ILE A 14 22.90 0.88 4.87
C ILE A 14 21.71 -0.04 5.20
N PHE A 15 21.24 -0.80 4.23
CA PHE A 15 19.93 -1.47 4.30
C PHE A 15 19.99 -2.95 4.72
N ASP A 16 21.16 -3.59 4.77
CA ASP A 16 21.35 -4.91 5.38
C ASP A 16 21.50 -4.82 6.91
N ASP A 17 20.97 -3.75 7.49
CA ASP A 17 20.94 -3.52 8.91
C ASP A 17 19.57 -3.85 9.49
N LYS A 18 19.54 -4.81 10.42
CA LYS A 18 18.30 -5.30 11.04
C LYS A 18 17.50 -4.22 11.76
N GLN A 19 18.13 -3.13 12.18
CA GLN A 19 17.43 -2.00 12.82
C GLN A 19 16.57 -1.23 11.83
N LEU A 20 16.85 -1.34 10.53
CA LEU A 20 16.07 -0.73 9.46
C LEU A 20 15.05 -1.69 8.82
N PHE A 21 15.00 -2.95 9.25
CA PHE A 21 14.07 -3.94 8.67
C PHE A 21 12.61 -3.63 8.97
N LEU A 22 11.75 -3.89 8.00
CA LEU A 22 10.32 -3.62 8.06
C LEU A 22 9.49 -4.91 8.03
N PRO A 23 8.30 -4.94 8.63
CA PRO A 23 7.67 -3.90 9.44
C PRO A 23 8.32 -3.73 10.80
N MET A 24 8.20 -2.55 11.40
CA MET A 24 8.77 -2.23 12.69
C MET A 24 7.81 -2.52 13.84
N ARG A 25 8.39 -2.76 15.03
CA ARG A 25 7.67 -2.77 16.30
C ARG A 25 8.08 -1.56 17.12
N TRP A 26 7.19 -1.10 17.95
CA TRP A 26 7.46 -0.07 18.96
C TRP A 26 6.86 -0.50 20.31
N ASP A 27 7.28 0.10 21.37
CA ASP A 27 6.95 -0.31 22.73
C ASP A 27 5.57 0.17 23.23
N GLY A 28 4.91 1.06 22.46
CA GLY A 28 3.61 1.62 22.81
C GLY A 28 3.67 2.87 23.68
N ASN A 29 4.85 3.41 23.99
CA ASN A 29 5.01 4.60 24.82
C ASN A 29 4.90 5.89 23.99
N ASP A 30 6.04 6.46 23.59
CA ASP A 30 6.09 7.68 22.79
C ASP A 30 6.41 7.35 21.33
N PHE A 31 5.39 7.47 20.47
CA PHE A 31 5.54 7.18 19.04
C PHE A 31 6.43 8.19 18.34
N LEU A 32 6.30 9.49 18.67
CA LEU A 32 7.14 10.53 18.08
C LEU A 32 8.61 10.26 18.40
N GLN A 33 8.94 10.06 19.67
CA GLN A 33 10.32 9.76 20.07
C GLN A 33 10.85 8.46 19.42
N THR A 34 9.98 7.48 19.19
CA THR A 34 10.35 6.25 18.47
C THR A 34 10.75 6.54 17.03
N VAL A 35 10.00 7.41 16.34
CA VAL A 35 10.31 7.84 14.97
C VAL A 35 11.57 8.70 14.92
N GLU A 36 11.72 9.65 15.83
CA GLU A 36 12.92 10.50 15.95
C GLU A 36 14.20 9.65 16.09
N ARG A 37 14.20 8.66 17.00
CA ARG A 37 15.35 7.75 17.18
C ARG A 37 15.65 6.94 15.91
N LEU A 38 14.63 6.47 15.21
CA LEU A 38 14.81 5.77 13.95
C LEU A 38 15.46 6.68 12.91
N PHE A 39 14.98 7.92 12.80
CA PHE A 39 15.47 8.85 11.80
C PHE A 39 16.88 9.34 12.11
N ASP A 40 17.23 9.57 13.38
CA ASP A 40 18.59 9.88 13.79
C ASP A 40 19.53 8.72 13.44
N TYR A 41 19.10 7.48 13.73
CA TYR A 41 19.86 6.31 13.33
C TYR A 41 19.99 6.18 11.81
N TYR A 42 18.93 6.42 11.07
CA TYR A 42 18.96 6.38 9.60
C TYR A 42 19.88 7.47 9.02
N LYS A 43 19.76 8.70 9.48
CA LYS A 43 20.62 9.82 9.07
C LYS A 43 22.10 9.52 9.33
N SER A 44 22.45 8.90 10.46
CA SER A 44 23.84 8.55 10.80
C SER A 44 24.51 7.60 9.79
N LYS A 45 23.73 6.84 9.03
CA LYS A 45 24.26 5.98 7.94
C LYS A 45 24.86 6.76 6.77
N PHE A 46 24.54 8.05 6.65
CA PHE A 46 24.93 8.93 5.55
C PHE A 46 25.92 10.04 5.97
N GLU A 47 26.04 10.37 7.26
CA GLU A 47 26.78 11.54 7.78
C GLU A 47 28.27 11.60 7.39
N ASN A 48 28.95 10.46 7.26
CA ASN A 48 30.40 10.39 7.07
C ASN A 48 30.84 10.25 5.60
N LYS A 49 30.01 10.67 4.64
CA LYS A 49 30.24 10.42 3.22
C LYS A 49 30.35 11.70 2.43
N LEU A 50 31.60 12.12 2.19
CA LEU A 50 31.98 13.33 1.46
C LEU A 50 31.35 13.47 0.06
N ASN A 51 31.02 12.35 -0.59
CA ASN A 51 30.48 12.35 -1.96
C ASN A 51 28.93 12.42 -2.03
N CYS A 52 28.23 12.47 -0.89
CA CYS A 52 26.78 12.42 -0.86
C CYS A 52 26.13 13.50 0.03
N ARG A 53 26.78 14.65 0.24
CA ARG A 53 26.27 15.71 1.11
C ARG A 53 24.87 16.22 0.70
N GLU A 54 24.63 16.32 -0.60
CA GLU A 54 23.30 16.74 -1.10
C GLU A 54 22.25 15.67 -0.84
N LEU A 55 22.58 14.38 -1.05
CA LEU A 55 21.72 13.27 -0.71
C LEU A 55 21.37 13.27 0.79
N PHE A 56 22.38 13.45 1.65
CA PHE A 56 22.17 13.56 3.09
C PHE A 56 21.21 14.72 3.44
N ASN A 57 21.44 15.90 2.89
CA ASN A 57 20.60 17.07 3.14
C ASN A 57 19.14 16.84 2.70
N ASP A 58 18.91 16.13 1.61
CA ASP A 58 17.55 15.83 1.14
C ASP A 58 16.87 14.77 2.01
N ILE A 59 17.60 13.73 2.43
CA ILE A 59 17.12 12.73 3.40
C ILE A 59 16.78 13.41 4.74
N GLU A 60 17.67 14.25 5.25
CA GLU A 60 17.45 15.01 6.49
C GLU A 60 16.18 15.86 6.40
N ARG A 61 15.98 16.57 5.30
CA ARG A 61 14.74 17.37 5.09
C ARG A 61 13.48 16.53 5.09
N ILE A 62 13.53 15.31 4.52
CA ILE A 62 12.39 14.39 4.54
C ILE A 62 12.12 13.88 5.94
N CYS A 63 13.15 13.45 6.67
CA CYS A 63 13.03 13.00 8.06
C CYS A 63 12.45 14.10 8.94
N ASN A 64 13.06 15.29 8.93
CA ASN A 64 12.61 16.44 9.73
C ASN A 64 11.19 16.88 9.36
N GLY A 65 10.81 16.81 8.08
CA GLY A 65 9.45 17.11 7.64
C GLY A 65 8.42 16.12 8.16
N LEU A 66 8.75 14.83 8.23
CA LEU A 66 7.86 13.80 8.81
C LEU A 66 7.77 13.93 10.34
N GLU A 67 8.88 14.24 11.01
CA GLU A 67 8.90 14.53 12.45
C GLU A 67 8.02 15.74 12.77
N MET A 68 8.17 16.84 12.04
CA MET A 68 7.35 18.05 12.19
C MET A 68 5.87 17.75 11.95
N THR A 69 5.56 16.93 10.95
CA THR A 69 4.20 16.48 10.66
C THR A 69 3.58 15.78 11.87
N LEU A 70 4.30 14.83 12.47
CA LEU A 70 3.85 14.11 13.66
C LEU A 70 3.69 15.06 14.86
N GLN A 71 4.65 15.95 15.09
CA GLN A 71 4.61 16.93 16.17
C GLN A 71 3.38 17.83 16.07
N GLU A 72 3.12 18.42 14.89
CA GLU A 72 1.96 19.31 14.70
C GLU A 72 0.64 18.56 14.85
N TYR A 73 0.57 17.30 14.37
CA TYR A 73 -0.62 16.49 14.55
C TYR A 73 -0.91 16.20 16.02
N LEU A 74 0.11 15.78 16.78
CA LEU A 74 0.00 15.44 18.21
C LEU A 74 -0.26 16.66 19.08
N LYS A 75 0.15 17.87 18.67
CA LYS A 75 -0.24 19.14 19.30
C LYS A 75 -1.70 19.52 19.04
N GLY A 76 -2.43 18.77 18.19
CA GLY A 76 -3.83 19.06 17.87
C GLY A 76 -4.02 19.98 16.66
N PHE A 77 -3.03 20.13 15.81
CA PHE A 77 -3.08 20.95 14.58
C PHE A 77 -3.04 20.12 13.29
N PRO A 78 -4.07 19.30 12.99
CA PRO A 78 -4.03 18.41 11.83
C PRO A 78 -3.90 19.13 10.48
N ALA A 79 -4.40 20.36 10.37
CA ALA A 79 -4.26 21.15 9.14
C ALA A 79 -2.79 21.58 8.91
N LYS A 80 -2.09 21.97 9.98
CA LYS A 80 -0.64 22.29 9.89
C LYS A 80 0.17 21.04 9.60
N ALA A 81 -0.16 19.92 10.27
CA ALA A 81 0.46 18.64 10.01
C ALA A 81 0.34 18.23 8.54
N TYR A 82 -0.84 18.40 7.94
CA TYR A 82 -1.03 18.11 6.53
C TYR A 82 -0.19 19.03 5.62
N ALA A 83 -0.09 20.32 5.94
CA ALA A 83 0.73 21.26 5.15
C ALA A 83 2.24 20.91 5.23
N GLU A 84 2.75 20.46 6.37
CA GLU A 84 4.13 19.97 6.47
C GLU A 84 4.31 18.65 5.69
N PHE A 85 3.36 17.74 5.80
CA PHE A 85 3.37 16.49 5.04
C PHE A 85 3.36 16.72 3.53
N GLU A 86 2.58 17.66 3.04
CA GLU A 86 2.49 18.02 1.61
C GLU A 86 3.85 18.47 1.06
N LYS A 87 4.63 19.27 1.83
CA LYS A 87 6.01 19.66 1.46
C LYS A 87 6.94 18.44 1.33
N VAL A 88 6.77 17.42 2.19
CA VAL A 88 7.54 16.18 2.08
C VAL A 88 7.15 15.43 0.81
N MET A 89 5.87 15.32 0.52
CA MET A 89 5.37 14.62 -0.67
C MET A 89 5.80 15.30 -1.97
N GLU A 90 5.87 16.63 -2.03
CA GLU A 90 6.40 17.36 -3.18
C GLU A 90 7.86 16.98 -3.49
N LYS A 91 8.69 16.82 -2.44
CA LYS A 91 10.07 16.36 -2.63
C LYS A 91 10.15 14.92 -3.08
N LEU A 92 9.35 14.03 -2.49
CA LEU A 92 9.29 12.62 -2.85
C LEU A 92 8.76 12.42 -4.28
N ARG A 93 7.83 13.24 -4.75
CA ARG A 93 7.33 13.22 -6.13
C ARG A 93 8.46 13.39 -7.16
N ASN A 94 9.41 14.27 -6.89
CA ASN A 94 10.55 14.52 -7.78
C ASN A 94 11.53 13.34 -7.83
N ASN A 95 11.51 12.47 -6.83
CA ASN A 95 12.33 11.27 -6.72
C ASN A 95 11.42 10.02 -6.64
N SER A 96 10.42 9.93 -7.50
CA SER A 96 9.38 8.90 -7.40
C SER A 96 9.97 7.50 -7.44
N LEU A 97 9.63 6.70 -6.42
CA LEU A 97 9.96 5.29 -6.35
C LEU A 97 9.05 4.53 -7.33
N LYS A 98 9.60 4.24 -8.48
CA LYS A 98 8.87 3.60 -9.56
C LYS A 98 9.45 2.22 -9.78
N VAL A 99 8.81 1.19 -9.25
CA VAL A 99 9.12 -0.21 -9.58
C VAL A 99 8.17 -0.64 -10.68
N TYR A 100 8.65 -0.61 -11.91
CA TYR A 100 7.81 -0.77 -13.09
C TYR A 100 8.22 -1.93 -13.97
N GLN A 101 7.22 -2.58 -14.57
CA GLN A 101 7.43 -3.33 -15.81
C GLN A 101 7.38 -2.37 -17.01
N LYS A 102 8.35 -2.49 -17.90
CA LYS A 102 8.40 -1.72 -19.13
C LYS A 102 7.30 -2.20 -20.07
N THR A 103 6.33 -1.34 -20.35
CA THR A 103 5.40 -1.60 -21.44
C THR A 103 6.08 -1.29 -22.78
N SER A 104 5.58 -1.85 -23.86
CA SER A 104 6.02 -1.60 -25.24
C SER A 104 5.97 -0.12 -25.69
N TYR A 105 5.42 0.76 -24.85
CA TYR A 105 5.30 2.20 -25.07
C TYR A 105 6.24 3.06 -24.21
N GLY A 106 7.21 2.47 -23.53
CA GLY A 106 8.28 3.21 -22.84
C GLY A 106 7.93 3.79 -21.46
N GLU A 107 6.70 3.72 -21.02
CA GLU A 107 6.29 4.10 -19.67
C GLU A 107 6.14 2.88 -18.78
N TYR A 108 6.64 3.00 -17.56
CA TYR A 108 6.63 1.95 -16.57
C TYR A 108 5.39 2.08 -15.70
N ILE A 109 4.41 1.27 -15.94
CA ILE A 109 3.29 1.06 -15.02
C ILE A 109 3.39 -0.39 -14.60
N ILE A 110 3.24 -0.67 -13.31
CA ILE A 110 2.91 -2.04 -12.91
C ILE A 110 1.74 -2.42 -13.80
N ASN A 111 1.98 -3.33 -14.72
CA ASN A 111 0.98 -3.65 -15.71
C ASN A 111 -0.14 -4.37 -14.96
N PHE A 112 -1.15 -3.62 -14.54
CA PHE A 112 -2.39 -4.17 -14.01
C PHE A 112 -3.16 -4.94 -15.08
N ASN A 113 -2.62 -4.96 -16.32
CA ASN A 113 -3.26 -5.62 -17.42
C ASN A 113 -3.18 -7.13 -17.24
N ASP A 114 -4.33 -7.75 -17.18
CA ASP A 114 -4.66 -9.16 -17.36
C ASP A 114 -4.14 -10.18 -16.32
N VAL A 115 -3.13 -9.91 -15.51
CA VAL A 115 -2.46 -10.91 -14.68
C VAL A 115 -2.74 -10.74 -13.17
N LEU A 116 -3.00 -9.53 -12.69
CA LEU A 116 -3.15 -9.31 -11.27
C LEU A 116 -4.57 -9.65 -10.78
N SER A 117 -4.72 -10.85 -10.21
CA SER A 117 -5.89 -11.19 -9.42
C SER A 117 -5.73 -10.63 -8.01
N LEU A 118 -6.63 -9.76 -7.60
CA LEU A 118 -6.68 -9.22 -6.24
C LEU A 118 -7.85 -9.85 -5.49
N PHE A 119 -7.75 -10.01 -4.20
CA PHE A 119 -8.74 -10.67 -3.37
C PHE A 119 -9.24 -9.75 -2.27
N ARG A 120 -10.47 -9.98 -1.85
CA ARG A 120 -11.04 -9.36 -0.67
C ARG A 120 -11.78 -10.38 0.16
N VAL A 121 -11.59 -10.29 1.48
CA VAL A 121 -12.35 -11.05 2.48
C VAL A 121 -13.16 -10.10 3.33
N VAL A 122 -14.41 -10.43 3.57
CA VAL A 122 -15.29 -9.71 4.50
C VAL A 122 -15.98 -10.67 5.43
N ASN A 123 -16.12 -10.30 6.70
CA ASN A 123 -16.88 -11.06 7.66
C ASN A 123 -18.39 -10.78 7.53
N VAL A 124 -19.21 -11.80 7.73
CA VAL A 124 -20.66 -11.73 7.75
C VAL A 124 -21.18 -12.42 9.01
N GLU A 125 -22.41 -12.08 9.41
CA GLU A 125 -23.02 -12.60 10.64
C GLU A 125 -23.94 -13.79 10.36
N ASP A 126 -24.53 -13.85 9.20
CA ASP A 126 -25.49 -14.89 8.81
C ASP A 126 -25.03 -15.66 7.56
N ASN A 127 -25.68 -16.82 7.34
CA ASN A 127 -25.39 -17.73 6.23
C ASN A 127 -26.44 -17.58 5.12
N ARG A 128 -26.52 -16.39 4.51
CA ARG A 128 -27.39 -16.14 3.35
C ARG A 128 -26.60 -15.95 2.08
N LYS A 129 -27.26 -15.98 0.94
CA LYS A 129 -26.62 -15.60 -0.33
C LYS A 129 -26.37 -14.10 -0.36
N TYR A 130 -25.14 -13.72 -0.65
CA TYR A 130 -24.72 -12.33 -0.82
C TYR A 130 -24.40 -12.03 -2.28
N ASP A 131 -24.68 -10.80 -2.68
CA ASP A 131 -24.30 -10.29 -3.99
C ASP A 131 -22.88 -9.64 -3.95
N ARG A 132 -22.39 -9.20 -5.10
CA ARG A 132 -21.07 -8.55 -5.26
C ARG A 132 -20.95 -7.25 -4.46
N LYS A 133 -22.04 -6.55 -4.24
CA LYS A 133 -22.07 -5.29 -3.46
C LYS A 133 -21.57 -5.50 -2.03
N ARG A 134 -21.83 -6.69 -1.44
CA ARG A 134 -21.42 -6.99 -0.06
C ARG A 134 -19.91 -7.01 0.12
N VAL A 135 -19.15 -7.42 -0.89
CA VAL A 135 -17.68 -7.51 -0.85
C VAL A 135 -16.98 -6.30 -1.48
N PHE A 136 -17.75 -5.33 -1.97
CA PHE A 136 -17.21 -4.05 -2.44
C PHE A 136 -16.92 -3.10 -1.26
N HIS A 137 -16.56 -1.84 -1.51
CA HIS A 137 -16.37 -0.90 -0.40
C HIS A 137 -17.67 -0.63 0.36
N THR A 138 -17.58 -0.17 1.60
CA THR A 138 -18.76 0.22 2.38
C THR A 138 -19.54 1.30 1.64
N PRO A 139 -20.85 1.12 1.39
CA PRO A 139 -21.66 2.09 0.66
C PRO A 139 -21.78 3.41 1.42
N TYR A 140 -22.00 4.50 0.71
CA TYR A 140 -21.98 5.86 1.27
C TYR A 140 -23.03 6.12 2.34
N ASN A 141 -24.20 5.47 2.26
CA ASN A 141 -25.24 5.58 3.29
C ASN A 141 -24.84 4.88 4.62
N LEU A 142 -23.79 4.06 4.62
CA LEU A 142 -23.26 3.38 5.79
C LEU A 142 -21.92 3.95 6.28
N ARG A 143 -21.60 5.19 5.94
CA ARG A 143 -20.32 5.84 6.35
C ARG A 143 -20.10 5.81 7.86
N SER A 144 -21.14 5.90 8.67
CA SER A 144 -21.06 5.81 10.13
C SER A 144 -20.47 4.50 10.65
N LYS A 145 -20.47 3.43 9.83
CA LYS A 145 -19.87 2.13 10.13
C LYS A 145 -18.41 2.01 9.71
N VAL A 146 -17.86 3.02 9.02
CA VAL A 146 -16.47 3.03 8.57
C VAL A 146 -15.60 3.54 9.71
N SER A 147 -14.92 2.61 10.39
CA SER A 147 -13.95 2.93 11.44
C SER A 147 -12.62 3.39 10.84
N SER A 148 -11.79 4.02 11.68
CA SER A 148 -10.42 4.37 11.35
C SER A 148 -9.60 3.10 11.07
N SER A 149 -8.79 3.13 10.04
CA SER A 149 -7.81 2.11 9.70
C SER A 149 -6.53 2.75 9.19
N ARG A 150 -5.49 1.96 8.89
CA ARG A 150 -4.17 2.50 8.54
C ARG A 150 -4.23 3.59 7.46
N TYR A 151 -4.96 3.36 6.37
CA TYR A 151 -5.09 4.30 5.26
C TYR A 151 -6.52 4.85 5.10
N SER A 152 -7.36 4.77 6.13
CA SER A 152 -8.72 5.30 6.07
C SER A 152 -9.07 6.05 7.33
N ILE A 153 -9.49 7.29 7.15
CA ILE A 153 -10.10 8.10 8.21
C ILE A 153 -11.53 7.59 8.43
N ALA A 154 -12.00 7.66 9.68
CA ALA A 154 -13.38 7.29 10.01
C ALA A 154 -14.38 8.03 9.11
N GLY A 155 -15.38 7.31 8.61
CA GLY A 155 -16.40 7.85 7.71
C GLY A 155 -16.00 7.92 6.23
N TYR A 156 -14.75 7.64 5.87
CA TYR A 156 -14.27 7.65 4.47
C TYR A 156 -13.98 6.22 3.98
N PRO A 157 -14.89 5.61 3.19
CA PRO A 157 -14.70 4.28 2.68
C PRO A 157 -13.47 4.20 1.75
N SER A 158 -12.80 3.05 1.77
CA SER A 158 -11.76 2.68 0.83
C SER A 158 -11.93 1.21 0.45
N LEU A 159 -11.46 0.85 -0.74
CA LEU A 159 -11.44 -0.54 -1.21
C LEU A 159 -10.06 -1.13 -0.90
N TYR A 160 -10.02 -2.07 0.05
CA TYR A 160 -8.82 -2.82 0.42
C TYR A 160 -8.83 -4.17 -0.28
N LEU A 161 -7.73 -4.49 -0.96
CA LEU A 161 -7.55 -5.72 -1.72
C LEU A 161 -6.17 -6.31 -1.39
N GLY A 162 -6.04 -7.63 -1.44
CA GLY A 162 -4.75 -8.31 -1.25
C GLY A 162 -4.37 -9.16 -2.45
N THR A 163 -3.08 -9.41 -2.66
CA THR A 163 -2.60 -10.25 -3.77
C THR A 163 -2.82 -11.73 -3.53
N THR A 164 -3.05 -12.15 -2.28
CA THR A 164 -3.37 -13.54 -1.94
C THR A 164 -4.57 -13.60 -0.99
N LEU A 165 -5.36 -14.66 -1.10
CA LEU A 165 -6.50 -14.86 -0.20
C LEU A 165 -6.02 -15.10 1.25
N LYS A 166 -4.88 -15.78 1.41
CA LYS A 166 -4.24 -16.01 2.71
C LYS A 166 -3.91 -14.70 3.45
N LEU A 167 -3.38 -13.70 2.72
CA LEU A 167 -3.14 -12.35 3.26
C LEU A 167 -4.44 -11.69 3.71
N CYS A 168 -5.47 -11.72 2.87
CA CYS A 168 -6.78 -11.13 3.20
C CYS A 168 -7.39 -11.78 4.44
N CYS A 169 -7.26 -13.10 4.59
CA CYS A 169 -7.69 -13.80 5.79
C CYS A 169 -6.90 -13.37 7.03
N ALA A 170 -5.57 -13.22 6.93
CA ALA A 170 -4.73 -12.77 8.04
C ALA A 170 -5.06 -11.35 8.52
N GLU A 171 -5.48 -10.46 7.61
CA GLU A 171 -5.90 -9.09 7.93
C GLU A 171 -7.32 -9.03 8.54
N THR A 172 -8.22 -9.94 8.12
CA THR A 172 -9.66 -9.83 8.40
C THR A 172 -10.12 -10.82 9.48
N ALA A 173 -9.38 -11.92 9.69
CA ALA A 173 -9.86 -13.06 10.48
C ALA A 173 -10.00 -12.74 11.97
N ASN A 174 -11.22 -12.59 12.40
CA ASN A 174 -11.65 -12.72 13.79
C ASN A 174 -12.19 -14.14 14.04
N GLY A 175 -11.35 -15.16 13.91
CA GLY A 175 -11.46 -16.61 14.26
C GLY A 175 -12.81 -17.31 14.41
N LYS A 176 -13.94 -16.61 14.45
CA LYS A 176 -15.28 -17.16 14.73
C LYS A 176 -16.37 -16.69 13.76
N LYS A 177 -16.09 -15.79 12.80
CA LYS A 177 -17.07 -15.22 11.89
C LYS A 177 -17.04 -15.94 10.54
N LEU A 178 -18.21 -16.07 9.94
CA LEU A 178 -18.33 -16.50 8.55
C LEU A 178 -17.63 -15.46 7.65
N SER A 179 -16.81 -15.93 6.74
CA SER A 179 -16.05 -15.07 5.83
C SER A 179 -16.40 -15.33 4.38
N LEU A 180 -16.69 -14.27 3.67
CA LEU A 180 -16.89 -14.27 2.23
C LEU A 180 -15.59 -13.84 1.54
N ALA A 181 -15.25 -14.50 0.43
CA ALA A 181 -14.16 -14.15 -0.44
C ALA A 181 -14.66 -13.80 -1.84
N SER A 182 -13.98 -12.87 -2.50
CA SER A 182 -14.19 -12.54 -3.91
C SER A 182 -12.87 -12.12 -4.54
N MET A 183 -12.70 -12.48 -5.80
CA MET A 183 -11.58 -12.04 -6.63
C MET A 183 -11.98 -10.80 -7.43
N PHE A 184 -11.06 -9.87 -7.55
CA PHE A 184 -11.17 -8.61 -8.29
C PHE A 184 -10.17 -8.60 -9.43
N LYS A 185 -10.58 -8.10 -10.57
CA LYS A 185 -9.70 -7.77 -11.71
C LYS A 185 -10.01 -6.38 -12.23
N ILE A 186 -9.04 -5.76 -12.87
CA ILE A 186 -9.27 -4.51 -13.59
C ILE A 186 -10.06 -4.82 -14.85
N CYS A 187 -11.06 -4.00 -15.13
CA CYS A 187 -11.91 -4.15 -16.31
C CYS A 187 -11.06 -4.02 -17.59
N ARG A 188 -11.14 -4.99 -18.51
CA ARG A 188 -10.38 -4.99 -19.77
C ARG A 188 -10.57 -3.73 -20.63
N ASN A 189 -11.76 -3.14 -20.58
CA ASN A 189 -12.08 -1.92 -21.32
C ASN A 189 -11.70 -0.63 -20.57
N PHE A 190 -10.98 -0.76 -19.46
CA PHE A 190 -10.62 0.39 -18.62
C PHE A 190 -9.74 1.40 -19.38
N SER A 191 -8.81 0.94 -20.22
CA SER A 191 -7.98 1.80 -21.07
C SER A 191 -8.81 2.71 -22.02
N GLN A 192 -10.04 2.29 -22.36
CA GLN A 192 -10.95 3.09 -23.18
C GLN A 192 -11.68 4.18 -22.39
N THR A 193 -11.67 4.15 -21.07
CA THR A 193 -12.31 5.15 -20.21
C THR A 193 -11.47 6.41 -20.03
N GLY A 194 -10.22 6.42 -20.48
CA GLY A 194 -9.27 7.53 -20.30
C GLY A 194 -8.79 7.76 -18.86
N VAL A 195 -9.16 6.87 -17.93
CA VAL A 195 -8.71 6.95 -16.54
C VAL A 195 -7.38 6.21 -16.38
N HIS A 196 -6.36 6.88 -15.85
CA HIS A 196 -5.10 6.24 -15.50
C HIS A 196 -5.16 5.68 -14.09
N ILE A 197 -4.52 4.51 -13.86
CA ILE A 197 -4.33 3.96 -12.53
C ILE A 197 -2.87 4.17 -12.13
N GLU A 198 -2.66 4.84 -11.01
CA GLU A 198 -1.35 5.03 -10.41
C GLU A 198 -1.31 4.36 -9.04
N VAL A 199 -0.14 3.90 -8.63
CA VAL A 199 0.04 3.27 -7.31
C VAL A 199 1.29 3.81 -6.66
N ILE A 200 1.15 4.31 -5.43
CA ILE A 200 2.30 4.63 -4.59
C ILE A 200 2.86 3.33 -4.04
N GLU A 201 4.15 3.10 -4.25
CA GLU A 201 4.85 1.88 -3.86
C GLU A 201 5.44 2.00 -2.45
N LEU A 202 4.80 1.38 -1.48
CA LEU A 202 5.31 1.22 -0.12
C LEU A 202 5.55 -0.27 0.25
N GLY A 203 5.46 -1.16 -0.74
CA GLY A 203 5.55 -2.61 -0.52
C GLY A 203 6.99 -3.13 -0.46
N ILE A 204 8.01 -2.29 -0.72
CA ILE A 204 9.41 -2.69 -0.73
C ILE A 204 9.99 -2.56 0.68
N LYS A 205 10.58 -3.62 1.17
CA LYS A 205 11.29 -3.65 2.47
C LYS A 205 12.80 -3.66 2.23
N PRO A 206 13.63 -3.09 3.15
CA PRO A 206 15.08 -3.15 3.02
C PRO A 206 15.60 -4.56 2.76
N GLN A 207 15.10 -5.53 3.51
CA GLN A 207 15.50 -6.93 3.39
C GLN A 207 15.17 -7.56 2.04
N ASP A 208 14.23 -7.02 1.26
CA ASP A 208 13.87 -7.55 -0.06
C ASP A 208 15.00 -7.38 -1.09
N PHE A 209 15.88 -6.38 -0.89
CA PHE A 209 17.05 -6.17 -1.75
C PHE A 209 18.12 -7.27 -1.60
N PHE A 210 18.17 -7.94 -0.44
CA PHE A 210 19.22 -8.88 -0.06
C PHE A 210 18.75 -10.34 0.04
N ILE A 211 17.47 -10.61 -0.22
CA ILE A 211 17.01 -11.98 -0.34
C ILE A 211 17.79 -12.63 -1.49
N GLU A 212 18.76 -13.46 -1.13
CA GLU A 212 19.48 -14.26 -2.09
C GLU A 212 18.46 -15.16 -2.80
N VAL A 213 18.49 -15.13 -4.14
CA VAL A 213 17.79 -16.12 -4.96
C VAL A 213 18.55 -17.43 -4.82
N PHE A 214 18.50 -18.03 -3.61
CA PHE A 214 19.05 -19.34 -3.38
C PHE A 214 18.13 -20.41 -3.93
N SER A 215 18.76 -21.23 -4.73
CA SER A 215 18.35 -22.47 -5.36
C SER A 215 17.35 -22.35 -6.49
N ARG A 216 17.87 -22.48 -7.69
CA ARG A 216 17.14 -22.82 -8.91
C ARG A 216 16.21 -24.06 -8.76
N ARG A 217 16.35 -24.84 -7.67
CA ARG A 217 15.60 -26.08 -7.46
C ARG A 217 14.22 -25.91 -6.81
N ASN A 218 13.92 -24.77 -6.19
CA ASN A 218 12.61 -24.52 -5.57
C ASN A 218 11.76 -23.51 -6.36
N PHE A 219 12.18 -23.13 -7.56
CA PHE A 219 11.54 -22.12 -8.39
C PHE A 219 10.70 -22.68 -9.53
N GLU A 220 10.71 -23.99 -9.73
CA GLU A 220 9.97 -24.61 -10.85
C GLU A 220 8.44 -24.69 -10.62
N ASP A 221 7.98 -24.56 -9.36
CA ASP A 221 6.55 -24.63 -9.03
C ASP A 221 5.90 -23.26 -8.71
N ASP A 222 6.64 -22.13 -8.74
CA ASP A 222 6.08 -20.84 -8.36
C ASP A 222 6.38 -19.81 -9.46
N ILE A 223 5.36 -19.30 -10.12
CA ILE A 223 5.23 -18.15 -11.03
C ILE A 223 6.58 -17.36 -11.17
N SER A 224 7.57 -18.02 -11.74
CA SER A 224 9.01 -17.74 -11.56
C SER A 224 9.53 -16.52 -12.31
N GLY A 225 8.80 -16.01 -13.30
CA GLY A 225 9.17 -14.82 -14.05
C GLY A 225 9.04 -13.54 -13.24
N GLU A 226 7.99 -13.38 -12.46
CA GLU A 226 7.66 -12.13 -11.77
C GLU A 226 8.60 -11.81 -10.61
N LYS A 227 8.99 -12.82 -9.80
CA LYS A 227 9.91 -12.60 -8.66
C LYS A 227 11.32 -12.22 -9.11
N TRP A 228 11.82 -12.86 -10.19
CA TRP A 228 13.13 -12.56 -10.72
C TRP A 228 13.18 -11.19 -11.38
N GLU A 229 12.14 -10.84 -12.13
CA GLU A 229 12.02 -9.53 -12.77
C GLU A 229 11.88 -8.41 -11.74
N PHE A 230 11.08 -8.62 -10.68
CA PHE A 230 10.96 -7.70 -9.56
C PHE A 230 12.33 -7.45 -8.88
N LYS A 231 13.11 -8.51 -8.61
CA LYS A 231 14.44 -8.36 -8.03
C LYS A 231 15.39 -7.60 -8.96
N ARG A 232 15.35 -7.90 -10.25
CA ARG A 232 16.14 -7.18 -11.26
C ARG A 232 15.80 -5.69 -11.29
N LEU A 233 14.53 -5.34 -11.14
CA LEU A 233 14.08 -3.96 -11.07
C LEU A 233 14.56 -3.28 -9.78
N LEU A 234 14.52 -3.96 -8.64
CA LEU A 234 15.01 -3.43 -7.37
C LEU A 234 16.50 -3.07 -7.40
N MET A 235 17.30 -3.81 -8.16
CA MET A 235 18.75 -3.60 -8.25
C MET A 235 19.15 -2.48 -9.22
N GLN A 236 18.20 -1.81 -9.88
CA GLN A 236 18.50 -0.64 -10.71
C GLN A 236 18.88 0.57 -9.84
N ASN A 237 19.87 1.35 -10.30
CA ASN A 237 20.42 2.46 -9.53
C ASN A 237 19.39 3.54 -9.22
N ASP A 238 18.49 3.84 -10.15
CA ASP A 238 17.40 4.79 -9.96
C ASP A 238 16.41 4.32 -8.87
N VAL A 239 16.12 3.03 -8.80
CA VAL A 239 15.27 2.44 -7.75
C VAL A 239 15.95 2.49 -6.40
N LYS A 240 17.24 2.10 -6.30
CA LYS A 240 18.01 2.18 -5.05
C LYS A 240 18.11 3.60 -4.53
N ASN A 241 18.43 4.55 -5.42
CA ASN A 241 18.51 5.97 -5.06
C ASN A 241 17.15 6.51 -4.58
N ALA A 242 16.08 6.25 -5.33
CA ALA A 242 14.73 6.64 -4.93
C ALA A 242 14.35 6.00 -3.58
N TYR A 243 14.72 4.75 -3.35
CA TYR A 243 14.41 4.06 -2.10
C TYR A 243 15.02 4.76 -0.87
N CYS A 244 16.22 5.33 -0.99
CA CYS A 244 16.81 6.09 0.13
C CYS A 244 15.95 7.30 0.52
N PHE A 245 15.31 7.97 -0.42
CA PHE A 245 14.40 9.07 -0.11
C PHE A 245 13.06 8.60 0.45
N TRP A 246 12.55 7.47 -0.08
CA TRP A 246 11.25 6.94 0.31
C TRP A 246 11.25 6.16 1.61
N TYR A 247 12.41 5.62 2.03
CA TYR A 247 12.51 4.79 3.22
C TYR A 247 11.90 5.44 4.48
N PRO A 248 12.14 6.72 4.82
CA PRO A 248 11.54 7.35 6.01
C PRO A 248 10.01 7.30 5.97
N LEU A 249 9.38 7.59 4.83
CA LEU A 249 7.92 7.50 4.68
C LEU A 249 7.43 6.05 4.77
N ILE A 250 8.12 5.11 4.09
CA ILE A 250 7.78 3.68 4.14
C ILE A 250 7.86 3.18 5.58
N ALA A 251 8.89 3.55 6.32
CA ALA A 251 9.08 3.18 7.72
C ALA A 251 7.94 3.72 8.61
N CYS A 252 7.60 5.01 8.50
CA CYS A 252 6.47 5.61 9.23
C CYS A 252 5.14 4.91 8.94
N CYS A 253 4.95 4.43 7.71
CA CYS A 253 3.74 3.68 7.32
C CYS A 253 3.77 2.21 7.74
N SER A 254 4.87 1.72 8.34
CA SER A 254 5.14 0.28 8.51
C SER A 254 5.21 -0.21 9.95
N TYR A 255 4.83 0.60 10.92
CA TYR A 255 4.77 0.17 12.32
C TYR A 255 3.60 -0.79 12.56
N ILE A 256 3.88 -1.90 13.24
CA ILE A 256 2.83 -2.85 13.69
C ILE A 256 2.05 -2.19 14.82
N ARG A 257 0.73 -2.21 14.73
CA ARG A 257 -0.15 -1.64 15.75
C ARG A 257 0.00 -2.41 17.07
N VAL A 258 0.30 -1.69 18.15
CA VAL A 258 0.53 -2.29 19.48
C VAL A 258 -0.78 -2.76 20.07
N ASN A 259 -1.76 -1.87 20.21
CA ASN A 259 -3.04 -2.21 20.80
C ASN A 259 -4.19 -1.97 19.81
N LYS A 260 -4.80 -3.07 19.34
CA LYS A 260 -5.90 -3.03 18.37
C LYS A 260 -7.20 -2.46 18.93
N LYS A 261 -7.34 -2.37 20.26
CA LYS A 261 -8.56 -1.89 20.91
C LYS A 261 -8.54 -0.38 21.16
N ASP A 262 -7.39 0.27 21.10
CA ASP A 262 -7.30 1.70 21.33
C ASP A 262 -8.03 2.47 20.23
N PRO A 263 -8.81 3.52 20.56
CA PRO A 263 -9.53 4.32 19.58
C PRO A 263 -8.59 5.13 18.69
N PHE A 264 -7.41 5.49 19.20
CA PHE A 264 -6.37 6.24 18.50
C PHE A 264 -5.12 5.40 18.30
N ALA A 265 -4.55 5.48 17.11
CA ALA A 265 -3.34 4.78 16.72
C ALA A 265 -2.36 5.80 16.12
N PRO A 266 -1.35 6.27 16.87
CA PRO A 266 -0.40 7.26 16.39
C PRO A 266 0.37 6.80 15.14
N GLU A 267 0.61 5.50 15.01
CA GLU A 267 1.19 4.87 13.82
C GLU A 267 0.30 4.95 12.56
N TYR A 268 -0.92 5.47 12.67
CA TYR A 268 -1.81 5.72 11.54
C TYR A 268 -1.82 7.18 11.07
N ILE A 269 -1.17 8.09 11.78
CA ILE A 269 -1.15 9.52 11.43
C ILE A 269 -0.58 9.71 10.01
N ILE A 270 0.66 9.30 9.78
CA ILE A 270 1.32 9.45 8.47
C ILE A 270 0.59 8.68 7.36
N PRO A 271 0.21 7.39 7.53
CA PRO A 271 -0.59 6.68 6.52
C PRO A 271 -1.91 7.38 6.15
N GLN A 272 -2.60 7.97 7.12
CA GLN A 272 -3.86 8.68 6.87
C GLN A 272 -3.66 10.01 6.15
N LEU A 273 -2.61 10.75 6.48
CA LEU A 273 -2.22 11.96 5.75
C LEU A 273 -1.79 11.63 4.32
N LEU A 274 -1.07 10.53 4.13
CA LEU A 274 -0.74 10.03 2.79
C LEU A 274 -2.00 9.72 1.98
N MET A 275 -3.00 9.09 2.58
CA MET A 275 -4.27 8.83 1.88
C MET A 275 -5.02 10.12 1.54
N GLN A 276 -4.96 11.14 2.39
CA GLN A 276 -5.52 12.47 2.06
C GLN A 276 -4.80 13.08 0.86
N TRP A 277 -3.47 13.03 0.86
CA TRP A 277 -2.65 13.51 -0.25
C TRP A 277 -2.99 12.76 -1.54
N VAL A 278 -3.09 11.42 -1.51
CA VAL A 278 -3.51 10.60 -2.65
C VAL A 278 -4.86 11.07 -3.21
N ARG A 279 -5.83 11.35 -2.34
CA ARG A 279 -7.15 11.84 -2.77
C ARG A 279 -7.08 13.19 -3.45
N ASN A 280 -6.26 14.11 -2.94
CA ASN A 280 -6.05 15.42 -3.58
C ASN A 280 -5.41 15.28 -4.96
N GLU A 281 -4.42 14.40 -5.09
CA GLU A 281 -3.75 14.12 -6.36
C GLU A 281 -4.64 13.42 -7.41
N MET A 282 -5.72 12.78 -6.99
CA MET A 282 -6.70 12.19 -7.90
C MET A 282 -7.56 13.24 -8.61
N CYS A 283 -7.66 14.43 -8.05
CA CYS A 283 -8.50 15.52 -8.55
C CYS A 283 -7.70 16.53 -9.37
N ASP A 284 -8.36 17.14 -10.38
CA ASP A 284 -7.85 18.35 -11.02
C ASP A 284 -8.11 19.58 -10.15
N ASN A 285 -7.63 20.76 -10.62
CA ASN A 285 -7.82 22.04 -9.94
C ASN A 285 -9.31 22.47 -9.79
N LYS A 286 -10.23 21.74 -10.42
CA LYS A 286 -11.70 21.92 -10.32
C LYS A 286 -12.37 20.87 -9.46
N GLY A 287 -11.60 20.00 -8.80
CA GLY A 287 -12.08 18.91 -7.98
C GLY A 287 -12.65 17.71 -8.75
N LYS A 288 -12.45 17.64 -10.09
CA LYS A 288 -12.87 16.48 -10.88
C LYS A 288 -11.82 15.38 -10.83
N PHE A 289 -12.28 14.17 -10.66
CA PHE A 289 -11.45 12.98 -10.71
C PHE A 289 -10.90 12.74 -12.11
N GLN A 290 -9.57 12.72 -12.24
CA GLN A 290 -8.88 12.47 -13.52
C GLN A 290 -8.16 11.12 -13.54
N LYS A 291 -7.78 10.61 -12.38
CA LYS A 291 -7.05 9.34 -12.27
C LYS A 291 -7.50 8.58 -11.03
N LEU A 292 -7.32 7.27 -11.04
CA LEU A 292 -7.43 6.45 -9.84
C LEU A 292 -6.03 6.25 -9.26
N MET A 293 -5.83 6.69 -8.02
CA MET A 293 -4.60 6.41 -7.30
C MET A 293 -4.86 5.44 -6.15
N GLY A 294 -3.93 4.50 -5.98
CA GLY A 294 -3.90 3.58 -4.86
C GLY A 294 -2.57 3.61 -4.12
N ILE A 295 -2.50 2.88 -3.02
CA ILE A 295 -1.26 2.61 -2.29
C ILE A 295 -1.07 1.11 -2.25
N ARG A 296 0.11 0.63 -2.68
CA ARG A 296 0.55 -0.75 -2.52
C ARG A 296 1.48 -0.84 -1.32
N TYR A 297 1.23 -1.77 -0.43
CA TYR A 297 2.02 -1.91 0.80
C TYR A 297 2.04 -3.36 1.28
N PHE A 298 3.07 -3.74 2.06
CA PHE A 298 3.08 -5.03 2.75
C PHE A 298 2.26 -4.95 4.05
N SER A 299 1.74 -6.09 4.49
CA SER A 299 0.94 -6.14 5.71
C SER A 299 1.75 -5.78 6.95
N CYS A 300 1.17 -4.94 7.79
CA CYS A 300 1.67 -4.61 9.13
C CYS A 300 0.76 -5.20 10.25
N ALA A 301 -0.08 -6.18 9.92
CA ALA A 301 -0.88 -6.89 10.92
C ALA A 301 0.00 -7.79 11.81
N SER A 302 1.08 -8.34 11.26
CA SER A 302 2.11 -9.11 11.96
C SER A 302 3.35 -9.31 11.07
N MET A 303 4.48 -9.70 11.67
CA MET A 303 5.69 -10.09 10.93
C MET A 303 5.42 -11.24 9.93
N LYS A 304 4.55 -12.18 10.27
CA LYS A 304 4.16 -13.29 9.39
C LYS A 304 3.33 -12.80 8.20
N ALA A 305 2.35 -11.95 8.45
CA ALA A 305 1.48 -11.42 7.41
C ALA A 305 2.26 -10.57 6.38
N SER A 306 3.33 -9.88 6.80
CA SER A 306 4.17 -9.07 5.89
C SER A 306 4.91 -9.88 4.80
N LYS A 307 4.87 -11.21 4.90
CA LYS A 307 5.49 -12.14 3.93
C LYS A 307 4.46 -12.84 3.04
N MET A 308 3.16 -12.59 3.23
CA MET A 308 2.08 -13.32 2.53
C MET A 308 1.65 -12.67 1.21
N GLY A 309 2.24 -11.54 0.85
CA GLY A 309 1.90 -10.78 -0.35
C GLY A 309 1.77 -9.30 -0.07
N PHE A 310 1.08 -8.59 -0.95
CA PHE A 310 0.91 -7.14 -0.89
C PHE A 310 -0.56 -6.77 -0.77
N ASN A 311 -0.82 -5.70 -0.04
CA ASN A 311 -2.11 -5.04 0.03
C ASN A 311 -2.17 -3.87 -0.94
N TYR A 312 -3.34 -3.63 -1.47
CA TYR A 312 -3.70 -2.43 -2.23
C TYR A 312 -4.86 -1.74 -1.55
N VAL A 313 -4.81 -0.44 -1.45
CA VAL A 313 -5.93 0.35 -0.97
C VAL A 313 -6.22 1.48 -1.95
N PHE A 314 -7.49 1.57 -2.34
CA PHE A 314 -8.00 2.60 -3.24
C PHE A 314 -9.07 3.41 -2.49
N PRO A 315 -8.90 4.73 -2.36
CA PRO A 315 -9.93 5.58 -1.75
C PRO A 315 -11.15 5.69 -2.67
N THR A 316 -12.32 5.88 -2.07
CA THR A 316 -13.50 6.26 -2.84
C THR A 316 -13.40 7.74 -3.24
N SER A 317 -13.90 8.10 -4.43
CA SER A 317 -13.93 9.49 -4.89
C SER A 317 -14.90 10.37 -4.09
N GLY A 318 -15.92 9.77 -3.50
CA GLY A 318 -17.05 10.49 -2.94
C GLY A 318 -18.05 10.95 -4.00
N GLU A 319 -17.68 10.87 -5.28
CA GLU A 319 -18.59 11.14 -6.39
C GLU A 319 -19.52 9.96 -6.64
N LYS A 320 -20.75 10.26 -7.02
CA LYS A 320 -21.78 9.29 -7.37
C LYS A 320 -22.13 9.43 -8.85
N MET A 321 -22.38 8.33 -9.53
CA MET A 321 -22.88 8.33 -10.93
C MET A 321 -24.22 9.08 -11.04
N ASN A 322 -25.07 8.89 -10.03
CA ASN A 322 -26.35 9.54 -9.91
C ASN A 322 -26.68 9.69 -8.40
N ALA A 323 -27.73 10.41 -8.07
CA ALA A 323 -28.14 10.66 -6.69
C ALA A 323 -28.41 9.37 -5.89
N ASP A 324 -28.86 8.31 -6.56
CA ASP A 324 -29.21 7.02 -5.96
C ASP A 324 -28.02 6.08 -5.78
N SER A 325 -26.88 6.36 -6.43
CA SER A 325 -25.68 5.53 -6.31
C SER A 325 -25.12 5.60 -4.90
N GLN A 326 -24.92 4.43 -4.29
CA GLN A 326 -24.28 4.29 -2.97
C GLN A 326 -22.81 3.89 -3.05
N TYR A 327 -22.28 3.70 -4.26
CA TYR A 327 -20.91 3.25 -4.50
C TYR A 327 -20.14 4.25 -5.34
N CYS A 328 -18.82 4.23 -5.19
CA CYS A 328 -17.90 5.07 -5.96
C CYS A 328 -17.93 4.69 -7.44
N ASP A 329 -18.28 5.65 -8.27
CA ASP A 329 -18.37 5.46 -9.72
C ASP A 329 -17.03 5.02 -10.34
N VAL A 330 -15.94 5.68 -9.97
CA VAL A 330 -14.61 5.37 -10.50
C VAL A 330 -14.22 3.92 -10.18
N LEU A 331 -14.39 3.48 -8.93
CA LEU A 331 -14.07 2.11 -8.55
C LEU A 331 -15.00 1.08 -9.21
N SER A 332 -16.29 1.39 -9.35
CA SER A 332 -17.25 0.52 -10.02
C SER A 332 -16.97 0.34 -11.51
N LYS A 333 -16.41 1.38 -12.15
CA LYS A 333 -15.98 1.32 -13.55
C LYS A 333 -14.66 0.58 -13.71
N THR A 334 -13.77 0.71 -12.71
CA THR A 334 -12.42 0.16 -12.75
C THR A 334 -12.39 -1.35 -12.54
N PHE A 335 -13.17 -1.84 -11.57
CA PHE A 335 -13.08 -3.24 -11.14
C PHE A 335 -14.29 -4.08 -11.60
N VAL A 336 -13.96 -5.31 -12.00
CA VAL A 336 -14.91 -6.43 -12.10
C VAL A 336 -14.56 -7.44 -11.04
N LEU A 337 -15.56 -8.13 -10.50
CA LEU A 337 -15.35 -9.09 -9.41
C LEU A 337 -16.21 -10.34 -9.55
N THR A 338 -15.73 -11.44 -8.99
CA THR A 338 -16.48 -12.68 -8.91
C THR A 338 -17.66 -12.55 -7.95
N LYS A 339 -18.67 -13.39 -8.08
CA LYS A 339 -19.66 -13.59 -7.03
C LYS A 339 -18.96 -14.03 -5.75
N PRO A 340 -19.33 -13.49 -4.57
CA PRO A 340 -18.71 -13.91 -3.32
C PRO A 340 -19.04 -15.36 -2.98
N VAL A 341 -18.04 -16.06 -2.44
CA VAL A 341 -18.14 -17.44 -1.96
C VAL A 341 -17.79 -17.48 -0.47
N TYR A 342 -18.33 -18.45 0.26
CA TYR A 342 -17.91 -18.70 1.64
C TYR A 342 -16.59 -19.47 1.64
N ILE A 343 -15.60 -18.98 2.39
CA ILE A 343 -14.28 -19.66 2.47
C ILE A 343 -14.41 -21.05 3.06
N ARG A 344 -15.34 -21.26 3.99
CA ARG A 344 -15.60 -22.53 4.64
C ARG A 344 -16.17 -23.62 3.71
N ASP A 345 -16.66 -23.26 2.53
CA ASP A 345 -17.21 -24.23 1.57
C ASP A 345 -16.08 -24.95 0.78
N PHE A 346 -14.81 -24.67 1.13
CA PHE A 346 -13.60 -25.25 0.54
C PHE A 346 -12.75 -25.91 1.64
N ASP A 347 -12.00 -26.95 1.26
CA ASP A 347 -11.15 -27.69 2.19
C ASP A 347 -9.93 -26.85 2.66
N SER A 348 -9.51 -25.88 1.85
CA SER A 348 -8.40 -24.97 2.16
C SER A 348 -8.59 -23.56 1.57
N ILE A 349 -7.85 -22.62 2.13
CA ILE A 349 -7.79 -21.24 1.58
C ILE A 349 -7.19 -21.24 0.18
N GLU A 350 -6.20 -22.08 -0.04
CA GLU A 350 -5.51 -22.26 -1.33
C GLU A 350 -6.46 -22.79 -2.40
N GLU A 351 -7.32 -23.74 -2.07
CA GLU A 351 -8.35 -24.27 -2.99
C GLU A 351 -9.38 -23.18 -3.31
N CYS A 352 -9.89 -22.47 -2.32
CA CYS A 352 -10.80 -21.35 -2.53
C CYS A 352 -10.17 -20.29 -3.46
N GLU A 353 -8.89 -19.95 -3.27
CA GLU A 353 -8.17 -19.01 -4.12
C GLU A 353 -8.08 -19.50 -5.56
N GLN A 354 -7.75 -20.78 -5.78
CA GLN A 354 -7.66 -21.38 -7.11
C GLN A 354 -9.02 -21.39 -7.81
N GLU A 355 -10.09 -21.73 -7.10
CA GLU A 355 -11.44 -21.73 -7.68
C GLU A 355 -11.89 -20.32 -8.08
N LEU A 356 -11.61 -19.32 -7.23
CA LEU A 356 -11.86 -17.92 -7.59
C LEU A 356 -11.06 -17.49 -8.84
N LYS A 357 -9.80 -17.93 -8.99
CA LYS A 357 -8.97 -17.63 -10.15
C LYS A 357 -9.48 -18.27 -11.44
N ARG A 358 -10.10 -19.45 -11.36
CA ARG A 358 -10.73 -20.16 -12.49
C ARG A 358 -12.07 -19.56 -12.89
N SER A 359 -12.70 -18.81 -12.01
CA SER A 359 -14.03 -18.25 -12.27
C SER A 359 -14.04 -17.30 -13.46
N THR A 360 -14.94 -17.51 -14.38
CA THR A 360 -15.24 -16.64 -15.52
C THR A 360 -16.36 -15.65 -15.24
N ASP A 361 -17.09 -15.80 -14.11
CA ASP A 361 -18.21 -14.94 -13.71
C ASP A 361 -17.71 -13.63 -13.07
N LEU A 362 -17.08 -12.79 -13.90
CA LEU A 362 -16.58 -11.46 -13.53
C LEU A 362 -17.56 -10.38 -14.01
N GLN A 363 -18.13 -9.62 -13.08
CA GLN A 363 -19.08 -8.56 -13.37
C GLN A 363 -18.79 -7.30 -12.56
N LYS A 364 -19.26 -6.15 -13.06
CA LYS A 364 -19.34 -4.90 -12.29
C LYS A 364 -20.42 -5.01 -11.20
N ILE A 365 -20.34 -4.14 -10.19
CA ILE A 365 -21.42 -4.02 -9.17
C ILE A 365 -22.59 -3.24 -9.69
#